data_a5cf3e9a563830adb379d25362aebe3d
#
_entry.id   a5cf3e9a563830adb379d25362aebe3d
#
_cell.length_a   1.000
_cell.length_b   1.000
_cell.length_c   1.000
_cell.angle_alpha   90.00
_cell.angle_beta   90.00
_cell.angle_gamma   90.00
#
_symmetry.space_group_name_H-M   'P 1'
#
loop_
_entity.id
_entity.type
_entity.pdbx_description
1 polymer ?
#
loop_
_entity_poly.entity_id
_entity_poly.type
_entity_poly.pdbx_seq_one_letter_code
_entity_poly.pdbx_strand_id
1 'polypeptide(L)'
;MDPLESLSLFFSVMLIIVVLLFMGSMVLYSLPVFEKFGIKFIVGTEWNPRKDIFGALPFVWGTFITSTIAIVFAIVISYGAAYFIVEIAPPKLREFLSSVIELIVAIPSVIIGLWGIFYVVPLVRDFLKPLSSPLSFIPFLSGETSGYSLMAAIIVLTLMITPISTSFIKNALESVPMELKEAAYALGATRYEVFKIVSKPLTRRAALAGIILAYGRAVGETMAVVMVVGNTPNISLSLFNPGYTLAAVIANEFLEATSVLHISALIALGVILFVWSLVVNTLAILIMKRVRIG
;
A
#
# COMPACT_ATOMS: atom_id res chain seq x y z
N MET A 1 17.94 -35.53 10.92
CA MET A 1 17.28 -34.55 10.02
C MET A 1 17.22 -35.17 8.65
N ASP A 2 16.06 -35.10 8.04
CA ASP A 2 15.86 -35.54 6.66
C ASP A 2 16.73 -34.64 5.73
N PRO A 3 17.34 -35.18 4.65
CA PRO A 3 18.11 -34.36 3.70
C PRO A 3 17.35 -33.11 3.20
N LEU A 4 16.02 -33.22 3.03
CA LEU A 4 15.15 -32.11 2.65
C LEU A 4 15.06 -31.04 3.76
N GLU A 5 14.99 -31.45 5.03
CA GLU A 5 14.97 -30.50 6.16
C GLU A 5 16.28 -29.75 6.27
N SER A 6 17.41 -30.43 6.11
CA SER A 6 18.75 -29.80 6.15
C SER A 6 18.94 -28.81 5.02
N LEU A 7 18.46 -29.14 3.81
CA LEU A 7 18.54 -28.26 2.64
C LEU A 7 17.63 -27.03 2.83
N SER A 8 16.42 -27.21 3.33
CA SER A 8 15.50 -26.11 3.57
C SER A 8 16.01 -25.17 4.68
N LEU A 9 16.62 -25.72 5.74
CA LEU A 9 17.26 -24.91 6.79
C LEU A 9 18.44 -24.11 6.22
N PHE A 10 19.29 -24.74 5.40
CA PHE A 10 20.43 -24.06 4.78
C PHE A 10 19.99 -22.85 3.94
N PHE A 11 18.99 -23.02 3.04
CA PHE A 11 18.51 -21.93 2.23
C PHE A 11 17.79 -20.84 3.06
N SER A 12 17.08 -21.21 4.11
CA SER A 12 16.43 -20.26 5.01
C SER A 12 17.47 -19.40 5.74
N VAL A 13 18.52 -20.00 6.26
CA VAL A 13 19.64 -19.28 6.93
C VAL A 13 20.37 -18.40 5.93
N MET A 14 20.67 -18.91 4.74
CA MET A 14 21.31 -18.14 3.68
C MET A 14 20.49 -16.90 3.29
N LEU A 15 19.18 -17.03 3.15
CA LEU A 15 18.28 -15.92 2.87
C LEU A 15 18.34 -14.85 3.97
N ILE A 16 18.30 -15.26 5.23
CA ILE A 16 18.38 -14.34 6.38
C ILE A 16 19.73 -13.59 6.35
N ILE A 17 20.85 -14.30 6.11
CA ILE A 17 22.17 -13.69 6.01
C ILE A 17 22.22 -12.65 4.89
N VAL A 18 21.72 -12.98 3.70
CA VAL A 18 21.68 -12.06 2.56
C VAL A 18 20.88 -10.79 2.89
N VAL A 19 19.70 -10.95 3.51
CA VAL A 19 18.86 -9.80 3.92
C VAL A 19 19.59 -8.93 4.96
N LEU A 20 20.25 -9.54 5.94
CA LEU A 20 21.00 -8.81 6.97
C LEU A 20 22.21 -8.07 6.37
N LEU A 21 22.96 -8.70 5.46
CA LEU A 21 24.09 -8.07 4.76
C LEU A 21 23.61 -6.90 3.89
N PHE A 22 22.51 -7.08 3.16
CA PHE A 22 21.89 -6.01 2.35
C PHE A 22 21.48 -4.83 3.23
N MET A 23 20.78 -5.08 4.33
CA MET A 23 20.39 -4.06 5.29
C MET A 23 21.60 -3.37 5.92
N GLY A 24 22.60 -4.13 6.34
CA GLY A 24 23.85 -3.59 6.88
C GLY A 24 24.56 -2.67 5.88
N SER A 25 24.62 -3.06 4.61
CA SER A 25 25.20 -2.23 3.56
C SER A 25 24.42 -0.94 3.34
N MET A 26 23.06 -1.00 3.29
CA MET A 26 22.23 0.20 3.16
C MET A 26 22.45 1.17 4.33
N VAL A 27 22.54 0.68 5.57
CA VAL A 27 22.81 1.51 6.74
C VAL A 27 24.19 2.14 6.62
N LEU A 28 25.24 1.40 6.24
CA LEU A 28 26.59 1.93 6.07
C LEU A 28 26.65 3.03 5.01
N TYR A 29 26.03 2.81 3.84
CA TYR A 29 26.00 3.81 2.76
C TYR A 29 25.11 5.02 3.08
N SER A 30 24.21 4.92 4.06
CA SER A 30 23.39 6.04 4.53
C SER A 30 24.10 6.91 5.59
N LEU A 31 25.22 6.46 6.18
CA LEU A 31 25.91 7.19 7.25
C LEU A 31 26.28 8.63 6.89
N PRO A 32 26.83 8.96 5.69
CA PRO A 32 27.25 10.31 5.37
C PRO A 32 26.15 11.37 5.53
N VAL A 33 24.91 11.05 5.19
CA VAL A 33 23.78 11.99 5.35
C VAL A 33 23.40 12.13 6.81
N PHE A 34 23.45 11.06 7.61
CA PHE A 34 23.17 11.13 9.04
C PHE A 34 24.27 11.82 9.83
N GLU A 35 25.54 11.70 9.43
CA GLU A 35 26.65 12.45 10.01
C GLU A 35 26.52 13.95 9.76
N LYS A 36 26.08 14.36 8.56
CA LYS A 36 25.91 15.78 8.21
C LYS A 36 24.65 16.40 8.83
N PHE A 37 23.51 15.71 8.78
CA PHE A 37 22.20 16.28 9.16
C PHE A 37 21.63 15.72 10.47
N GLY A 38 22.10 14.54 10.92
CA GLY A 38 21.56 13.87 12.09
C GLY A 38 20.05 13.61 11.95
N ILE A 39 19.32 13.81 13.05
CA ILE A 39 17.85 13.65 13.10
C ILE A 39 17.14 14.68 12.21
N LYS A 40 17.77 15.83 11.92
CA LYS A 40 17.20 16.85 11.03
C LYS A 40 16.94 16.32 9.62
N PHE A 41 17.65 15.27 9.18
CA PHE A 41 17.33 14.60 7.92
C PHE A 41 15.91 14.04 7.90
N ILE A 42 15.47 13.41 8.99
CA ILE A 42 14.15 12.77 9.06
C ILE A 42 13.01 13.79 9.08
N VAL A 43 13.19 14.89 9.82
CA VAL A 43 12.16 15.92 10.01
C VAL A 43 12.30 17.12 9.08
N GLY A 44 13.36 17.17 8.28
CA GLY A 44 13.62 18.24 7.32
C GLY A 44 12.59 18.25 6.19
N THR A 45 12.21 19.45 5.78
CA THR A 45 11.20 19.67 4.73
C THR A 45 11.77 20.09 3.39
N GLU A 46 13.04 20.53 3.37
CA GLU A 46 13.71 20.98 2.15
C GLU A 46 14.47 19.82 1.50
N TRP A 47 14.26 19.66 0.19
CA TRP A 47 15.00 18.73 -0.65
C TRP A 47 15.57 19.48 -1.84
N ASN A 48 16.87 19.70 -1.85
CA ASN A 48 17.56 20.43 -2.90
C ASN A 48 18.92 19.78 -3.21
N PRO A 49 18.98 18.88 -4.19
CA PRO A 49 20.23 18.19 -4.56
C PRO A 49 21.35 19.14 -5.01
N ARG A 50 20.98 20.29 -5.62
CA ARG A 50 21.99 21.28 -6.09
C ARG A 50 22.71 22.00 -4.95
N LYS A 51 22.06 22.12 -3.79
CA LYS A 51 22.62 22.76 -2.59
C LYS A 51 23.10 21.75 -1.55
N ASP A 52 23.05 20.46 -1.86
CA ASP A 52 23.30 19.36 -0.91
C ASP A 52 22.51 19.51 0.41
N ILE A 53 21.22 19.90 0.30
CA ILE A 53 20.27 20.00 1.42
C ILE A 53 19.24 18.87 1.24
N PHE A 54 19.11 18.01 2.26
CA PHE A 54 18.26 16.84 2.19
C PHE A 54 17.40 16.69 3.44
N GLY A 55 16.07 16.59 3.23
CA GLY A 55 15.06 16.34 4.25
C GLY A 55 14.06 15.29 3.78
N ALA A 56 13.78 14.30 4.61
CA ALA A 56 12.95 13.13 4.26
C ALA A 56 11.44 13.36 4.43
N LEU A 57 11.04 14.37 5.23
CA LEU A 57 9.66 14.52 5.67
C LEU A 57 8.62 14.64 4.54
N PRO A 58 8.86 15.34 3.42
CA PRO A 58 7.90 15.43 2.32
C PRO A 58 7.57 14.04 1.74
N PHE A 59 8.57 13.16 1.62
CA PHE A 59 8.42 11.81 1.06
C PHE A 59 7.75 10.85 2.04
N VAL A 60 8.08 10.96 3.33
CA VAL A 60 7.42 10.24 4.42
C VAL A 60 5.94 10.61 4.46
N TRP A 61 5.63 11.91 4.40
CA TRP A 61 4.28 12.43 4.37
C TRP A 61 3.49 11.93 3.16
N GLY A 62 4.06 12.05 1.95
CA GLY A 62 3.42 11.58 0.71
C GLY A 62 3.12 10.09 0.75
N THR A 63 4.08 9.25 1.21
CA THR A 63 3.89 7.81 1.35
C THR A 63 2.79 7.50 2.38
N PHE A 64 2.80 8.17 3.53
CA PHE A 64 1.81 7.98 4.59
C PHE A 64 0.39 8.29 4.12
N ILE A 65 0.18 9.47 3.55
CA ILE A 65 -1.14 9.92 3.11
C ILE A 65 -1.68 9.02 1.99
N THR A 66 -0.87 8.78 0.95
CA THR A 66 -1.35 8.01 -0.21
C THR A 66 -1.67 6.57 0.16
N SER A 67 -0.80 5.87 0.88
CA SER A 67 -1.00 4.47 1.26
C SER A 67 -2.13 4.30 2.28
N THR A 68 -2.24 5.21 3.27
CA THR A 68 -3.26 5.11 4.32
C THR A 68 -4.65 5.39 3.78
N ILE A 69 -4.81 6.40 2.94
CA ILE A 69 -6.13 6.68 2.35
C ILE A 69 -6.50 5.59 1.35
N ALA A 70 -5.56 5.13 0.52
CA ALA A 70 -5.81 4.06 -0.43
C ALA A 70 -6.27 2.76 0.24
N ILE A 71 -5.65 2.36 1.37
CA ILE A 71 -6.05 1.13 2.07
C ILE A 71 -7.43 1.26 2.72
N VAL A 72 -7.81 2.44 3.21
CA VAL A 72 -9.15 2.68 3.76
C VAL A 72 -10.22 2.45 2.70
N PHE A 73 -10.06 3.01 1.50
CA PHE A 73 -10.98 2.76 0.38
C PHE A 73 -10.93 1.30 -0.08
N ALA A 74 -9.76 0.72 -0.20
CA ALA A 74 -9.60 -0.66 -0.62
C ALA A 74 -10.28 -1.64 0.34
N ILE A 75 -10.22 -1.44 1.66
CA ILE A 75 -10.91 -2.28 2.65
C ILE A 75 -12.42 -2.29 2.40
N VAL A 76 -13.02 -1.12 2.24
CA VAL A 76 -14.48 -1.00 2.04
C VAL A 76 -14.90 -1.73 0.76
N ILE A 77 -14.20 -1.47 -0.35
CA ILE A 77 -14.49 -2.08 -1.65
C ILE A 77 -14.27 -3.60 -1.59
N SER A 78 -13.16 -4.04 -0.98
CA SER A 78 -12.79 -5.46 -0.92
C SER A 78 -13.75 -6.30 -0.09
N TYR A 79 -14.21 -5.79 1.06
CA TYR A 79 -15.22 -6.51 1.84
C TYR A 79 -16.55 -6.60 1.10
N GLY A 80 -16.98 -5.52 0.43
CA GLY A 80 -18.20 -5.54 -0.39
C GLY A 80 -18.09 -6.52 -1.55
N ALA A 81 -16.97 -6.49 -2.29
CA ALA A 81 -16.73 -7.38 -3.40
C ALA A 81 -16.64 -8.86 -2.96
N ALA A 82 -15.87 -9.17 -1.92
CA ALA A 82 -15.73 -10.53 -1.39
C ALA A 82 -17.07 -11.07 -0.86
N TYR A 83 -17.85 -10.26 -0.13
CA TYR A 83 -19.20 -10.64 0.32
C TYR A 83 -20.12 -10.95 -0.87
N PHE A 84 -20.12 -10.09 -1.89
CA PHE A 84 -20.94 -10.32 -3.08
C PHE A 84 -20.55 -11.63 -3.79
N ILE A 85 -19.24 -11.85 -3.99
CA ILE A 85 -18.73 -13.02 -4.70
C ILE A 85 -19.05 -14.32 -3.95
N VAL A 86 -18.86 -14.36 -2.63
CA VAL A 86 -18.97 -15.61 -1.85
C VAL A 86 -20.42 -15.90 -1.47
N GLU A 87 -21.19 -14.89 -1.06
CA GLU A 87 -22.51 -15.10 -0.45
C GLU A 87 -23.68 -14.86 -1.43
N ILE A 88 -23.49 -14.07 -2.49
CA ILE A 88 -24.58 -13.65 -3.37
C ILE A 88 -24.46 -14.22 -4.78
N ALA A 89 -23.25 -14.19 -5.36
CA ALA A 89 -23.03 -14.54 -6.76
C ALA A 89 -23.35 -16.04 -7.05
N PRO A 90 -24.08 -16.33 -8.15
CA PRO A 90 -24.26 -17.70 -8.60
C PRO A 90 -22.91 -18.31 -9.02
N PRO A 91 -22.76 -19.66 -9.01
CA PRO A 91 -21.48 -20.35 -9.18
C PRO A 91 -20.67 -19.89 -10.40
N LYS A 92 -21.31 -19.77 -11.56
CA LYS A 92 -20.64 -19.32 -12.80
C LYS A 92 -20.10 -17.89 -12.71
N LEU A 93 -20.87 -16.98 -12.08
CA LEU A 93 -20.44 -15.61 -11.90
C LEU A 93 -19.33 -15.49 -10.85
N ARG A 94 -19.38 -16.29 -9.79
CA ARG A 94 -18.34 -16.37 -8.76
C ARG A 94 -17.01 -16.78 -9.37
N GLU A 95 -16.99 -17.85 -10.17
CA GLU A 95 -15.80 -18.34 -10.86
C GLU A 95 -15.22 -17.27 -11.81
N PHE A 96 -16.07 -16.66 -12.63
CA PHE A 96 -15.68 -15.59 -13.53
C PHE A 96 -15.07 -14.38 -12.78
N LEU A 97 -15.74 -13.88 -11.74
CA LEU A 97 -15.25 -12.74 -10.96
C LEU A 97 -13.94 -13.07 -10.22
N SER A 98 -13.80 -14.29 -9.70
CA SER A 98 -12.56 -14.75 -9.07
C SER A 98 -11.39 -14.72 -10.07
N SER A 99 -11.60 -15.23 -11.28
CA SER A 99 -10.59 -15.22 -12.35
C SER A 99 -10.24 -13.78 -12.78
N VAL A 100 -11.22 -12.89 -12.87
CA VAL A 100 -10.97 -11.47 -13.17
C VAL A 100 -10.10 -10.81 -12.09
N ILE A 101 -10.37 -11.05 -10.81
CA ILE A 101 -9.55 -10.51 -9.71
C ILE A 101 -8.11 -11.00 -9.82
N GLU A 102 -7.89 -12.29 -10.09
CA GLU A 102 -6.54 -12.86 -10.23
C GLU A 102 -5.80 -12.27 -11.43
N LEU A 103 -6.49 -12.06 -12.55
CA LEU A 103 -5.91 -11.40 -13.73
C LEU A 103 -5.50 -9.96 -13.45
N ILE A 104 -6.32 -9.19 -12.70
CA ILE A 104 -5.98 -7.80 -12.36
C ILE A 104 -4.73 -7.75 -11.46
N VAL A 105 -4.56 -8.69 -10.53
CA VAL A 105 -3.36 -8.77 -9.68
C VAL A 105 -2.09 -9.01 -10.50
N ALA A 106 -2.20 -9.72 -11.63
CA ALA A 106 -1.08 -10.03 -12.51
C ALA A 106 -0.65 -8.86 -13.42
N ILE A 107 -1.45 -7.79 -13.52
CA ILE A 107 -1.11 -6.62 -14.36
C ILE A 107 0.13 -5.92 -13.81
N PRO A 108 1.19 -5.69 -14.63
CA PRO A 108 2.35 -4.91 -14.24
C PRO A 108 1.98 -3.48 -13.79
N SER A 109 2.57 -3.01 -12.69
CA SER A 109 2.25 -1.68 -12.12
C SER A 109 2.51 -0.52 -13.08
N VAL A 110 3.50 -0.66 -13.97
CA VAL A 110 3.79 0.34 -15.02
C VAL A 110 2.58 0.54 -15.95
N ILE A 111 1.88 -0.54 -16.31
CA ILE A 111 0.69 -0.44 -17.18
C ILE A 111 -0.43 0.32 -16.46
N ILE A 112 -0.62 0.03 -15.17
CA ILE A 112 -1.62 0.73 -14.35
C ILE A 112 -1.23 2.21 -14.18
N GLY A 113 0.06 2.50 -14.00
CA GLY A 113 0.57 3.87 -13.95
C GLY A 113 0.36 4.64 -15.25
N LEU A 114 0.64 4.00 -16.38
CA LEU A 114 0.39 4.57 -17.72
C LEU A 114 -1.11 4.84 -17.92
N TRP A 115 -1.96 3.87 -17.60
CA TRP A 115 -3.42 4.07 -17.58
C TRP A 115 -3.82 5.23 -16.66
N GLY A 116 -3.16 5.37 -15.52
CA GLY A 116 -3.35 6.46 -14.58
C GLY A 116 -3.10 7.84 -15.21
N ILE A 117 -2.05 7.99 -16.02
CA ILE A 117 -1.75 9.25 -16.75
C ILE A 117 -2.89 9.62 -17.68
N PHE A 118 -3.38 8.65 -18.46
CA PHE A 118 -4.36 8.94 -19.51
C PHE A 118 -5.79 9.06 -19.02
N TYR A 119 -6.13 8.41 -17.89
CA TYR A 119 -7.52 8.36 -17.39
C TYR A 119 -7.68 8.99 -16.00
N VAL A 120 -6.80 8.66 -15.03
CA VAL A 120 -6.96 9.14 -13.66
C VAL A 120 -6.54 10.60 -13.51
N VAL A 121 -5.44 11.00 -14.14
CA VAL A 121 -4.97 12.41 -14.09
C VAL A 121 -6.02 13.35 -14.72
N PRO A 122 -6.57 13.10 -15.93
CA PRO A 122 -7.68 13.91 -16.45
C PRO A 122 -8.94 13.84 -15.57
N LEU A 123 -9.30 12.66 -15.03
CA LEU A 123 -10.44 12.51 -14.12
C LEU A 123 -10.30 13.42 -12.91
N VAL A 124 -9.13 13.48 -12.29
CA VAL A 124 -8.86 14.35 -11.14
C VAL A 124 -8.96 15.81 -11.54
N ARG A 125 -8.35 16.20 -12.66
CA ARG A 125 -8.33 17.59 -13.13
C ARG A 125 -9.69 18.10 -13.56
N ASP A 126 -10.41 17.32 -14.37
CA ASP A 126 -11.57 17.80 -15.12
C ASP A 126 -12.89 17.53 -14.40
N PHE A 127 -12.93 16.51 -13.52
CA PHE A 127 -14.16 16.11 -12.82
C PHE A 127 -14.05 16.26 -11.31
N LEU A 128 -13.05 15.66 -10.66
CA LEU A 128 -13.00 15.66 -9.19
C LEU A 128 -12.70 17.04 -8.63
N LYS A 129 -11.83 17.79 -9.27
CA LYS A 129 -11.50 19.14 -8.80
C LYS A 129 -12.68 20.12 -8.94
N PRO A 130 -13.35 20.24 -10.08
CA PRO A 130 -14.56 21.07 -10.19
C PRO A 130 -15.67 20.64 -9.22
N LEU A 131 -15.89 19.32 -9.06
CA LEU A 131 -16.89 18.78 -8.14
C LEU A 131 -16.57 19.13 -6.67
N SER A 132 -15.30 19.21 -6.30
CA SER A 132 -14.86 19.58 -4.95
C SER A 132 -14.85 21.09 -4.69
N SER A 133 -15.06 21.92 -5.70
CA SER A 133 -15.02 23.39 -5.58
C SER A 133 -15.92 23.95 -4.47
N PRO A 134 -17.20 23.49 -4.31
CA PRO A 134 -18.04 23.93 -3.20
C PRO A 134 -17.52 23.50 -1.82
N LEU A 135 -16.66 22.50 -1.76
CA LEU A 135 -16.07 21.95 -0.53
C LEU A 135 -14.64 22.45 -0.30
N SER A 136 -14.21 23.50 -0.99
CA SER A 136 -12.85 24.07 -0.91
C SER A 136 -12.49 24.63 0.47
N PHE A 137 -13.48 24.84 1.36
CA PHE A 137 -13.24 25.15 2.77
C PHE A 137 -12.63 24.00 3.57
N ILE A 138 -12.69 22.76 3.05
CA ILE A 138 -12.03 21.61 3.63
C ILE A 138 -10.58 21.59 3.16
N PRO A 139 -9.56 21.62 4.04
CA PRO A 139 -8.16 21.70 3.65
C PRO A 139 -7.70 20.57 2.71
N PHE A 140 -8.27 19.38 2.86
CA PHE A 140 -7.95 18.21 2.00
C PHE A 140 -8.46 18.34 0.57
N LEU A 141 -9.45 19.19 0.30
CA LEU A 141 -10.09 19.38 -1.00
C LEU A 141 -9.80 20.76 -1.60
N SER A 142 -8.96 21.57 -0.96
CA SER A 142 -8.59 22.91 -1.39
C SER A 142 -7.50 22.90 -2.49
N GLY A 143 -7.11 24.06 -2.96
CA GLY A 143 -5.98 24.24 -3.91
C GLY A 143 -6.35 24.01 -5.38
N GLU A 144 -5.39 24.15 -6.27
CA GLU A 144 -5.50 23.90 -7.71
C GLU A 144 -4.69 22.66 -8.08
N THR A 145 -5.06 22.00 -9.17
CA THR A 145 -4.35 20.80 -9.65
C THR A 145 -4.22 20.77 -11.17
N SER A 146 -3.08 20.28 -11.64
CA SER A 146 -2.89 19.87 -13.03
C SER A 146 -3.45 18.46 -13.31
N GLY A 147 -3.97 17.79 -12.25
CA GLY A 147 -4.35 16.38 -12.26
C GLY A 147 -3.30 15.46 -11.65
N TYR A 148 -2.01 15.77 -11.82
CA TYR A 148 -0.91 15.09 -11.11
C TYR A 148 -0.94 15.50 -9.64
N SER A 149 -1.25 14.55 -8.76
CA SER A 149 -1.57 14.87 -7.37
C SER A 149 -1.53 13.65 -6.45
N LEU A 150 -1.54 13.90 -5.13
CA LEU A 150 -1.75 12.84 -4.15
C LEU A 150 -3.07 12.10 -4.38
N MET A 151 -4.14 12.79 -4.83
CA MET A 151 -5.43 12.19 -5.15
C MET A 151 -5.32 11.18 -6.29
N ALA A 152 -4.63 11.52 -7.37
CA ALA A 152 -4.39 10.59 -8.49
C ALA A 152 -3.63 9.35 -8.02
N ALA A 153 -2.59 9.52 -7.19
CA ALA A 153 -1.85 8.41 -6.61
C ALA A 153 -2.74 7.53 -5.70
N ILE A 154 -3.60 8.12 -4.88
CA ILE A 154 -4.55 7.40 -4.02
C ILE A 154 -5.51 6.54 -4.85
N ILE A 155 -6.07 7.08 -5.92
CA ILE A 155 -6.99 6.33 -6.80
C ILE A 155 -6.27 5.14 -7.45
N VAL A 156 -5.09 5.37 -8.03
CA VAL A 156 -4.28 4.32 -8.66
C VAL A 156 -3.88 3.25 -7.66
N LEU A 157 -3.39 3.62 -6.48
CA LEU A 157 -3.07 2.68 -5.41
C LEU A 157 -4.29 1.88 -4.97
N THR A 158 -5.44 2.53 -4.78
CA THR A 158 -6.70 1.86 -4.39
C THR A 158 -7.07 0.78 -5.41
N LEU A 159 -7.02 1.12 -6.71
CA LEU A 159 -7.31 0.14 -7.77
C LEU A 159 -6.35 -1.05 -7.76
N MET A 160 -5.07 -0.82 -7.46
CA MET A 160 -4.05 -1.87 -7.45
C MET A 160 -4.14 -2.81 -6.25
N ILE A 161 -4.44 -2.27 -5.05
CA ILE A 161 -4.44 -3.06 -3.83
C ILE A 161 -5.79 -3.71 -3.53
N THR A 162 -6.88 -3.19 -4.09
CA THR A 162 -8.24 -3.76 -3.92
C THR A 162 -8.34 -5.22 -4.37
N PRO A 163 -7.86 -5.64 -5.56
CA PRO A 163 -7.93 -7.04 -5.97
C PRO A 163 -7.17 -7.98 -5.03
N ILE A 164 -6.02 -7.53 -4.51
CA ILE A 164 -5.21 -8.31 -3.55
C ILE A 164 -6.00 -8.53 -2.26
N SER A 165 -6.48 -7.46 -1.62
CA SER A 165 -7.25 -7.58 -0.39
C SER A 165 -8.56 -8.34 -0.61
N THR A 166 -9.23 -8.16 -1.76
CA THR A 166 -10.44 -8.92 -2.13
C THR A 166 -10.16 -10.42 -2.22
N SER A 167 -9.08 -10.83 -2.89
CA SER A 167 -8.71 -12.24 -3.01
C SER A 167 -8.49 -12.89 -1.65
N PHE A 168 -7.76 -12.23 -0.75
CA PHE A 168 -7.54 -12.74 0.61
C PHE A 168 -8.82 -12.83 1.43
N ILE A 169 -9.68 -11.80 1.39
CA ILE A 169 -10.96 -11.80 2.12
C ILE A 169 -11.89 -12.86 1.54
N LYS A 170 -11.98 -13.00 0.20
CA LYS A 170 -12.77 -14.00 -0.49
C LYS A 170 -12.34 -15.42 -0.05
N ASN A 171 -11.05 -15.74 -0.15
CA ASN A 171 -10.53 -17.05 0.22
C ASN A 171 -10.77 -17.36 1.71
N ALA A 172 -10.65 -16.35 2.58
CA ALA A 172 -10.99 -16.49 3.99
C ALA A 172 -12.49 -16.81 4.19
N LEU A 173 -13.39 -16.12 3.49
CA LEU A 173 -14.83 -16.35 3.58
C LEU A 173 -15.24 -17.73 3.02
N GLU A 174 -14.56 -18.20 1.98
CA GLU A 174 -14.77 -19.54 1.40
C GLU A 174 -14.31 -20.66 2.34
N SER A 175 -13.36 -20.41 3.23
CA SER A 175 -12.87 -21.39 4.21
C SER A 175 -13.80 -21.60 5.40
N VAL A 176 -14.88 -20.83 5.53
CA VAL A 176 -15.86 -21.00 6.63
C VAL A 176 -16.66 -22.29 6.44
N PRO A 177 -16.67 -23.21 7.43
CA PRO A 177 -17.44 -24.45 7.35
C PRO A 177 -18.93 -24.18 7.09
N MET A 178 -19.49 -24.94 6.12
CA MET A 178 -20.89 -24.75 5.72
C MET A 178 -21.86 -25.09 6.84
N GLU A 179 -21.50 -26.04 7.69
CA GLU A 179 -22.30 -26.49 8.84
C GLU A 179 -22.62 -25.34 9.81
N LEU A 180 -21.66 -24.42 10.00
CA LEU A 180 -21.88 -23.25 10.86
C LEU A 180 -22.84 -22.25 10.23
N LYS A 181 -22.81 -22.11 8.89
CA LYS A 181 -23.75 -21.27 8.17
C LYS A 181 -25.15 -21.86 8.19
N GLU A 182 -25.26 -23.18 7.96
CA GLU A 182 -26.52 -23.92 7.98
C GLU A 182 -27.18 -23.88 9.36
N ALA A 183 -26.42 -24.02 10.44
CA ALA A 183 -26.92 -23.89 11.80
C ALA A 183 -27.55 -22.50 12.05
N ALA A 184 -26.91 -21.43 11.56
CA ALA A 184 -27.44 -20.08 11.67
C ALA A 184 -28.72 -19.89 10.80
N TYR A 185 -28.75 -20.45 9.59
CA TYR A 185 -29.94 -20.45 8.74
C TYR A 185 -31.10 -21.20 9.38
N ALA A 186 -30.84 -22.34 10.04
CA ALA A 186 -31.86 -23.11 10.75
C ALA A 186 -32.52 -22.33 11.91
N LEU A 187 -31.81 -21.35 12.47
CA LEU A 187 -32.34 -20.41 13.48
C LEU A 187 -33.07 -19.20 12.87
N GLY A 188 -33.26 -19.19 11.52
CA GLY A 188 -33.98 -18.13 10.81
C GLY A 188 -33.12 -16.92 10.44
N ALA A 189 -31.80 -16.98 10.54
CA ALA A 189 -30.93 -15.86 10.17
C ALA A 189 -30.94 -15.62 8.66
N THR A 190 -30.94 -14.35 8.25
CA THR A 190 -30.78 -13.94 6.84
C THR A 190 -29.32 -14.10 6.39
N ARG A 191 -29.06 -14.10 5.06
CA ARG A 191 -27.71 -14.19 4.51
C ARG A 191 -26.75 -13.14 5.09
N TYR A 192 -27.22 -11.91 5.26
CA TYR A 192 -26.42 -10.83 5.83
C TYR A 192 -26.11 -11.08 7.31
N GLU A 193 -27.08 -11.58 8.08
CA GLU A 193 -26.86 -11.92 9.49
C GLU A 193 -25.86 -13.06 9.64
N VAL A 194 -25.97 -14.14 8.83
CA VAL A 194 -24.98 -15.22 8.79
C VAL A 194 -23.58 -14.68 8.48
N PHE A 195 -23.46 -13.82 7.47
CA PHE A 195 -22.18 -13.16 7.18
C PHE A 195 -21.65 -12.38 8.38
N LYS A 196 -22.50 -11.57 9.03
CA LYS A 196 -22.11 -10.69 10.14
C LYS A 196 -21.75 -11.45 11.40
N ILE A 197 -22.48 -12.53 11.72
CA ILE A 197 -22.38 -13.24 13.00
C ILE A 197 -21.44 -14.46 12.90
N VAL A 198 -21.38 -15.12 11.73
CA VAL A 198 -20.59 -16.35 11.52
C VAL A 198 -19.35 -16.05 10.68
N SER A 199 -19.52 -15.67 9.39
CA SER A 199 -18.44 -15.64 8.43
C SER A 199 -17.39 -14.56 8.77
N LYS A 200 -17.82 -13.33 9.02
CA LYS A 200 -16.91 -12.20 9.27
C LYS A 200 -16.08 -12.36 10.56
N PRO A 201 -16.62 -12.80 11.70
CA PRO A 201 -15.80 -13.01 12.90
C PRO A 201 -14.75 -14.13 12.73
N LEU A 202 -15.15 -15.26 12.13
CA LEU A 202 -14.25 -16.41 11.92
C LEU A 202 -13.09 -16.06 10.98
N THR A 203 -13.34 -15.25 9.96
CA THR A 203 -12.35 -14.89 8.93
C THR A 203 -11.52 -13.65 9.26
N ARG A 204 -11.81 -12.98 10.36
CA ARG A 204 -11.22 -11.66 10.71
C ARG A 204 -9.69 -11.66 10.68
N ARG A 205 -9.03 -12.72 11.15
CA ARG A 205 -7.56 -12.81 11.15
C ARG A 205 -7.01 -12.92 9.73
N ALA A 206 -7.57 -13.80 8.91
CA ALA A 206 -7.14 -13.99 7.54
C ALA A 206 -7.40 -12.73 6.68
N ALA A 207 -8.55 -12.07 6.88
CA ALA A 207 -8.86 -10.81 6.24
C ALA A 207 -7.87 -9.70 6.63
N LEU A 208 -7.53 -9.58 7.93
CA LEU A 208 -6.52 -8.63 8.40
C LEU A 208 -5.14 -8.92 7.79
N ALA A 209 -4.74 -10.18 7.67
CA ALA A 209 -3.47 -10.53 7.03
C ALA A 209 -3.43 -10.05 5.56
N GLY A 210 -4.52 -10.24 4.81
CA GLY A 210 -4.63 -9.75 3.43
C GLY A 210 -4.60 -8.22 3.32
N ILE A 211 -5.26 -7.52 4.22
CA ILE A 211 -5.25 -6.05 4.29
C ILE A 211 -3.84 -5.53 4.55
N ILE A 212 -3.09 -6.15 5.46
CA ILE A 212 -1.73 -5.77 5.80
C ILE A 212 -0.78 -5.98 4.61
N LEU A 213 -0.92 -7.12 3.92
CA LEU A 213 -0.15 -7.40 2.72
C LEU A 213 -0.44 -6.35 1.63
N ALA A 214 -1.71 -6.00 1.43
CA ALA A 214 -2.12 -4.94 0.51
C ALA A 214 -1.56 -3.57 0.90
N TYR A 215 -1.52 -3.24 2.20
CA TYR A 215 -0.90 -2.00 2.69
C TYR A 215 0.61 -1.98 2.45
N GLY A 216 1.30 -3.08 2.74
CA GLY A 216 2.74 -3.20 2.46
C GLY A 216 3.07 -2.97 0.99
N ARG A 217 2.21 -3.49 0.08
CA ARG A 217 2.33 -3.21 -1.36
C ARG A 217 2.08 -1.74 -1.68
N ALA A 218 1.08 -1.10 -1.08
CA ALA A 218 0.79 0.32 -1.30
C ALA A 218 1.96 1.23 -0.87
N VAL A 219 2.60 0.93 0.27
CA VAL A 219 3.75 1.68 0.79
C VAL A 219 4.98 1.55 -0.12
N GLY A 220 5.20 0.36 -0.69
CA GLY A 220 6.34 0.07 -1.58
C GLY A 220 6.07 0.34 -3.06
N GLU A 221 4.87 0.79 -3.45
CA GLU A 221 4.56 1.00 -4.86
C GLU A 221 5.34 2.19 -5.43
N THR A 222 6.07 1.91 -6.49
CA THR A 222 7.01 2.84 -7.08
C THR A 222 6.52 3.36 -8.43
N MET A 223 6.38 2.46 -9.41
CA MET A 223 6.22 2.83 -10.82
C MET A 223 4.86 3.45 -11.11
N ALA A 224 3.78 2.90 -10.58
CA ALA A 224 2.46 3.47 -10.81
C ALA A 224 2.30 4.83 -10.12
N VAL A 225 2.88 5.00 -8.93
CA VAL A 225 2.79 6.25 -8.17
C VAL A 225 3.64 7.35 -8.79
N VAL A 226 4.90 7.06 -9.17
CA VAL A 226 5.79 8.06 -9.78
C VAL A 226 5.19 8.71 -11.03
N MET A 227 4.37 7.95 -11.76
CA MET A 227 3.74 8.43 -12.99
C MET A 227 2.59 9.41 -12.77
N VAL A 228 1.96 9.44 -11.58
CA VAL A 228 0.72 10.21 -11.34
C VAL A 228 0.77 11.17 -10.16
N VAL A 229 1.76 11.03 -9.26
CA VAL A 229 1.81 11.80 -7.98
C VAL A 229 2.29 13.25 -8.14
N GLY A 230 2.95 13.57 -9.26
CA GLY A 230 3.45 14.92 -9.58
C GLY A 230 4.87 15.21 -9.13
N ASN A 231 5.54 14.29 -8.43
CA ASN A 231 6.98 14.27 -8.10
C ASN A 231 7.55 15.60 -7.57
N THR A 232 6.82 16.24 -6.68
CA THR A 232 7.22 17.50 -6.05
C THR A 232 7.41 17.30 -4.55
N PRO A 233 8.59 17.60 -3.98
CA PRO A 233 8.87 17.45 -2.54
C PRO A 233 8.14 18.53 -1.74
N ASN A 234 6.85 18.36 -1.53
CA ASN A 234 5.98 19.30 -0.84
C ASN A 234 5.17 18.60 0.26
N ILE A 235 4.97 19.28 1.37
CA ILE A 235 4.06 18.86 2.44
C ILE A 235 2.78 19.67 2.30
N SER A 236 1.73 19.03 1.82
CA SER A 236 0.42 19.64 1.69
C SER A 236 -0.65 18.79 2.36
N LEU A 237 -1.63 19.45 2.98
CA LEU A 237 -2.85 18.78 3.41
C LEU A 237 -3.80 18.53 2.25
N SER A 238 -3.74 19.35 1.19
CA SER A 238 -4.57 19.18 0.03
C SER A 238 -4.17 17.95 -0.78
N LEU A 239 -5.12 17.08 -1.06
CA LEU A 239 -4.95 15.90 -1.90
C LEU A 239 -4.84 16.24 -3.39
N PHE A 240 -5.24 17.44 -3.79
CA PHE A 240 -5.13 17.92 -5.18
C PHE A 240 -3.74 18.47 -5.51
N ASN A 241 -2.93 18.76 -4.51
CA ASN A 241 -1.56 19.19 -4.74
C ASN A 241 -0.65 18.03 -5.14
N PRO A 242 0.38 18.30 -5.96
CA PRO A 242 1.41 17.32 -6.25
C PRO A 242 2.17 16.99 -4.97
N GLY A 243 2.64 15.75 -4.89
CA GLY A 243 3.45 15.22 -3.79
C GLY A 243 4.57 14.33 -4.29
N TYR A 244 5.26 13.68 -3.35
CA TYR A 244 6.31 12.73 -3.66
C TYR A 244 6.35 11.63 -2.61
N THR A 245 6.53 10.37 -3.01
CA THR A 245 6.65 9.24 -2.07
C THR A 245 8.11 8.77 -1.97
N LEU A 246 8.43 8.05 -0.87
CA LEU A 246 9.77 7.49 -0.63
C LEU A 246 10.25 6.60 -1.79
N ALA A 247 9.40 5.70 -2.26
CA ALA A 247 9.76 4.81 -3.37
C ALA A 247 9.91 5.57 -4.70
N ALA A 248 9.05 6.57 -4.94
CA ALA A 248 9.05 7.34 -6.18
C ALA A 248 10.30 8.23 -6.33
N VAL A 249 10.74 8.91 -5.25
CA VAL A 249 11.96 9.74 -5.31
C VAL A 249 13.21 8.90 -5.54
N ILE A 250 13.30 7.74 -4.89
CA ILE A 250 14.42 6.82 -5.11
C ILE A 250 14.47 6.40 -6.58
N ALA A 251 13.35 6.01 -7.17
CA ALA A 251 13.31 5.58 -8.57
C ALA A 251 13.64 6.69 -9.57
N ASN A 252 13.21 7.92 -9.31
CA ASN A 252 13.47 9.04 -10.22
C ASN A 252 14.89 9.57 -10.12
N GLU A 253 15.44 9.71 -8.91
CA GLU A 253 16.65 10.48 -8.69
C GLU A 253 17.92 9.63 -8.55
N PHE A 254 17.79 8.30 -8.31
CA PHE A 254 18.95 7.45 -8.03
C PHE A 254 19.95 7.42 -9.19
N LEU A 255 19.48 7.35 -10.44
CA LEU A 255 20.34 7.34 -11.62
C LEU A 255 20.92 8.72 -11.96
N GLU A 256 20.31 9.79 -11.48
CA GLU A 256 20.76 11.16 -11.71
C GLU A 256 21.65 11.69 -10.56
N ALA A 257 21.76 10.94 -9.46
CA ALA A 257 22.52 11.33 -8.30
C ALA A 257 24.03 11.27 -8.58
N THR A 258 24.69 12.42 -8.54
CA THR A 258 26.13 12.56 -8.81
C THR A 258 26.96 12.80 -7.56
N SER A 259 26.40 13.42 -6.51
CA SER A 259 27.12 13.65 -5.26
C SER A 259 27.00 12.44 -4.31
N VAL A 260 28.07 12.14 -3.58
CA VAL A 260 28.06 11.08 -2.56
C VAL A 260 26.96 11.31 -1.53
N LEU A 261 26.72 12.56 -1.18
CA LEU A 261 25.70 12.92 -0.21
C LEU A 261 24.27 12.69 -0.74
N HIS A 262 24.03 12.97 -2.04
CA HIS A 262 22.74 12.70 -2.67
C HIS A 262 22.45 11.19 -2.72
N ILE A 263 23.44 10.39 -3.15
CA ILE A 263 23.32 8.93 -3.14
C ILE A 263 23.06 8.41 -1.72
N SER A 264 23.80 8.92 -0.73
CA SER A 264 23.63 8.56 0.69
C SER A 264 22.22 8.94 1.18
N ALA A 265 21.70 10.11 0.79
CA ALA A 265 20.35 10.55 1.14
C ALA A 265 19.27 9.64 0.55
N LEU A 266 19.38 9.25 -0.72
CA LEU A 266 18.45 8.32 -1.37
C LEU A 266 18.47 6.92 -0.73
N ILE A 267 19.66 6.43 -0.37
CA ILE A 267 19.80 5.15 0.36
C ILE A 267 19.19 5.28 1.75
N ALA A 268 19.35 6.40 2.44
CA ALA A 268 18.73 6.66 3.73
C ALA A 268 17.18 6.69 3.64
N LEU A 269 16.60 7.23 2.56
CA LEU A 269 15.16 7.11 2.31
C LEU A 269 14.74 5.64 2.13
N GLY A 270 15.56 4.82 1.49
CA GLY A 270 15.37 3.37 1.39
C GLY A 270 15.38 2.68 2.75
N VAL A 271 16.30 3.06 3.64
CA VAL A 271 16.34 2.57 5.03
C VAL A 271 15.06 2.96 5.78
N ILE A 272 14.60 4.22 5.64
CA ILE A 272 13.33 4.68 6.25
C ILE A 272 12.15 3.84 5.73
N LEU A 273 12.06 3.60 4.43
CA LEU A 273 11.00 2.80 3.82
C LEU A 273 11.00 1.35 4.33
N PHE A 274 12.19 0.76 4.47
CA PHE A 274 12.34 -0.57 5.02
C PHE A 274 11.90 -0.65 6.49
N VAL A 275 12.38 0.27 7.33
CA VAL A 275 11.99 0.36 8.75
C VAL A 275 10.48 0.55 8.87
N TRP A 276 9.89 1.41 8.03
CA TRP A 276 8.44 1.60 7.98
C TRP A 276 7.70 0.28 7.70
N SER A 277 8.12 -0.44 6.64
CA SER A 277 7.52 -1.73 6.29
C SER A 277 7.67 -2.76 7.41
N LEU A 278 8.83 -2.79 8.08
CA LEU A 278 9.09 -3.69 9.21
C LEU A 278 8.17 -3.37 10.41
N VAL A 279 8.03 -2.09 10.75
CA VAL A 279 7.15 -1.62 11.85
C VAL A 279 5.70 -1.98 11.55
N VAL A 280 5.21 -1.68 10.36
CA VAL A 280 3.84 -1.98 9.94
C VAL A 280 3.57 -3.48 10.01
N ASN A 281 4.44 -4.30 9.43
CA ASN A 281 4.28 -5.75 9.43
C ASN A 281 4.34 -6.33 10.86
N THR A 282 5.23 -5.82 11.71
CA THR A 282 5.33 -6.25 13.12
C THR A 282 4.07 -5.88 13.91
N LEU A 283 3.59 -4.65 13.79
CA LEU A 283 2.35 -4.20 14.42
C LEU A 283 1.17 -5.06 13.97
N ALA A 284 1.12 -5.38 12.70
CA ALA A 284 0.12 -6.23 12.11
C ALA A 284 0.09 -7.65 12.70
N ILE A 285 1.26 -8.27 12.85
CA ILE A 285 1.38 -9.60 13.49
C ILE A 285 0.93 -9.53 14.95
N LEU A 286 1.28 -8.46 15.67
CA LEU A 286 0.87 -8.26 17.07
C LEU A 286 -0.65 -8.10 17.17
N ILE A 287 -1.28 -7.34 16.27
CA ILE A 287 -2.74 -7.17 16.23
C ILE A 287 -3.41 -8.51 15.93
N MET A 288 -2.92 -9.27 14.94
CA MET A 288 -3.46 -10.59 14.61
C MET A 288 -3.38 -11.58 15.77
N LYS A 289 -2.29 -11.53 16.57
CA LYS A 289 -2.16 -12.39 17.77
C LYS A 289 -3.17 -12.02 18.86
N ARG A 290 -3.55 -10.74 18.99
CA ARG A 290 -4.53 -10.27 19.99
C ARG A 290 -5.98 -10.51 19.58
N VAL A 291 -6.27 -10.59 18.29
CA VAL A 291 -7.61 -10.94 17.79
C VAL A 291 -7.86 -12.42 18.10
N ARG A 292 -8.36 -12.73 19.30
CA ARG A 292 -8.82 -14.08 19.68
C ARG A 292 -10.04 -14.45 18.81
N ILE A 293 -10.10 -15.71 18.39
CA ILE A 293 -11.35 -16.32 17.92
C ILE A 293 -12.17 -16.45 19.19
N GLY A 294 -13.19 -15.61 19.33
CA GLY A 294 -14.19 -15.72 20.40
C GLY A 294 -15.10 -16.88 20.11
#